data_802c6c061d1d8ecf2c7330a9728ee1d4
#
_entry.id   802c6c061d1d8ecf2c7330a9728ee1d4
#
_cell.length_a   1.000
_cell.length_b   1.000
_cell.length_c   1.000
_cell.angle_alpha   90.00
_cell.angle_beta   90.00
_cell.angle_gamma   90.00
#
_symmetry.space_group_name_H-M   'P 1'
#
loop_
_entity.id
_entity.type
_entity.pdbx_description
1 polymer ?
#
loop_
_entity_poly.entity_id
_entity_poly.type
_entity_poly.pdbx_seq_one_letter_code
_entity_poly.pdbx_strand_id
1 'polypeptide(L)'
;MAVRRAAGKIPHVGIVGAGVAGLRCADVLLQHGVKVTILEGRNRVGGRLCQSDALGHKVDLGPNWIHGTENNPMLDLAKETNTLTMNWDGRQSVFDESGKQMPAKEAGEISELVWGVIEQAMKYSEDESASISADESLYDFFKNKVPELIPQEMEGDKSVEKRRQTVLDMSEMWGAFVGSPIEKQSLKFFWLEECIDGENLFVAETYHKVLDRIAEPALKGADVKFGHKVQKIVSSGTEEEPRVEVLIDGKQSLTFDEVITTTPLGWLKANEGAFEPELPDGLKKSIDSIGYGHLDKVYMTFPTAFWNESTSNDLTTSKSHDHSLPNVTATTAPVHQSTTGESPTTNPTHYPGFTHWTKPTYATTTNPCQWTQEAMNLAALPSSTAHPTLLFYTYGPTSLHLASLLKDHAPPIVNPDEAARKLLTDFFHPYFSRLPNYSPTDPSHQPSRILATTWANDELAGYGSYCNFQVGLEAGDGDIETIRRGLPGRGLWFAGEHTAPFVALGTVTGAYWAGEGVARRIVRAWGMDGKGGLGNGQANGTT
;
A
#
# COMPACT_ATOMS: atom_id res chain seq x y z
N MET A 1 -31.11 8.59 6.97
CA MET A 1 -30.89 8.84 5.53
C MET A 1 -32.22 9.18 4.90
N ALA A 2 -32.28 10.26 4.13
CA ALA A 2 -33.47 10.56 3.33
C ALA A 2 -33.68 9.45 2.29
N VAL A 3 -34.92 8.99 2.15
CA VAL A 3 -35.30 8.05 1.10
C VAL A 3 -35.56 8.87 -0.17
N ARG A 4 -34.96 8.51 -1.30
CA ARG A 4 -35.20 9.18 -2.57
C ARG A 4 -36.65 9.03 -3.00
N ARG A 5 -37.24 10.08 -3.56
CA ARG A 5 -38.68 10.11 -3.93
C ARG A 5 -39.07 9.20 -5.09
N ALA A 6 -38.12 8.67 -5.82
CA ALA A 6 -38.39 7.93 -7.04
C ALA A 6 -38.76 6.46 -6.83
N ALA A 7 -39.82 6.18 -6.03
CA ALA A 7 -40.38 4.84 -5.97
C ALA A 7 -40.72 4.33 -7.39
N GLY A 8 -39.92 3.43 -7.93
CA GLY A 8 -40.09 2.83 -9.27
C GLY A 8 -39.12 3.31 -10.35
N LYS A 9 -38.32 4.35 -10.12
CA LYS A 9 -37.25 4.77 -11.05
C LYS A 9 -35.99 3.93 -10.78
N ILE A 10 -35.37 3.38 -11.83
CA ILE A 10 -34.03 2.79 -11.75
C ILE A 10 -33.03 3.95 -11.80
N PRO A 11 -32.23 4.17 -10.72
CA PRO A 11 -31.25 5.24 -10.73
C PRO A 11 -30.13 4.97 -11.73
N HIS A 12 -29.61 6.04 -12.32
CA HIS A 12 -28.38 6.02 -13.11
C HIS A 12 -27.24 6.59 -12.27
N VAL A 13 -26.28 5.75 -11.93
CA VAL A 13 -25.14 6.09 -11.07
C VAL A 13 -23.87 6.21 -11.90
N GLY A 14 -23.18 7.35 -11.75
CA GLY A 14 -21.85 7.58 -12.31
C GLY A 14 -20.77 7.22 -11.29
N ILE A 15 -19.76 6.48 -11.69
CA ILE A 15 -18.58 6.15 -10.87
C ILE A 15 -17.36 6.77 -11.53
N VAL A 16 -16.65 7.63 -10.80
CA VAL A 16 -15.40 8.24 -11.25
C VAL A 16 -14.24 7.40 -10.77
N GLY A 17 -13.62 6.66 -11.70
CA GLY A 17 -12.51 5.75 -11.47
C GLY A 17 -12.89 4.26 -11.58
N ALA A 18 -12.10 3.51 -12.35
CA ALA A 18 -12.19 2.05 -12.49
C ALA A 18 -11.13 1.32 -11.63
N GLY A 19 -10.78 1.87 -10.47
CA GLY A 19 -9.99 1.19 -9.44
C GLY A 19 -10.82 0.14 -8.70
N VAL A 20 -10.20 -0.60 -7.78
CA VAL A 20 -10.85 -1.67 -7.01
C VAL A 20 -12.15 -1.21 -6.34
N ALA A 21 -12.15 -0.02 -5.73
CA ALA A 21 -13.36 0.54 -5.10
C ALA A 21 -14.48 0.79 -6.11
N GLY A 22 -14.17 1.40 -7.27
CA GLY A 22 -15.15 1.67 -8.32
C GLY A 22 -15.71 0.40 -8.96
N LEU A 23 -14.84 -0.58 -9.23
CA LEU A 23 -15.22 -1.88 -9.79
C LEU A 23 -16.14 -2.66 -8.84
N ARG A 24 -15.79 -2.74 -7.55
CA ARG A 24 -16.64 -3.41 -6.54
C ARG A 24 -17.95 -2.67 -6.31
N CYS A 25 -17.92 -1.34 -6.30
CA CYS A 25 -19.13 -0.54 -6.20
C CYS A 25 -20.08 -0.83 -7.38
N ALA A 26 -19.55 -0.87 -8.60
CA ALA A 26 -20.33 -1.20 -9.79
C ALA A 26 -20.96 -2.59 -9.70
N ASP A 27 -20.19 -3.60 -9.29
CA ASP A 27 -20.67 -4.97 -9.11
C ASP A 27 -21.89 -5.02 -8.17
N VAL A 28 -21.78 -4.41 -6.98
CA VAL A 28 -22.89 -4.40 -6.00
C VAL A 28 -24.11 -3.64 -6.52
N LEU A 29 -23.93 -2.48 -7.17
CA LEU A 29 -25.03 -1.72 -7.75
C LEU A 29 -25.75 -2.50 -8.86
N LEU A 30 -25.02 -3.17 -9.74
CA LEU A 30 -25.55 -4.01 -10.80
C LEU A 30 -26.38 -5.17 -10.27
N GLN A 31 -25.94 -5.83 -9.20
CA GLN A 31 -26.70 -6.90 -8.52
C GLN A 31 -28.07 -6.42 -8.02
N HIS A 32 -28.22 -5.13 -7.73
CA HIS A 32 -29.49 -4.51 -7.34
C HIS A 32 -30.27 -3.87 -8.49
N GLY A 33 -29.83 -4.09 -9.74
CA GLY A 33 -30.50 -3.58 -10.95
C GLY A 33 -30.32 -2.08 -11.20
N VAL A 34 -29.32 -1.45 -10.58
CA VAL A 34 -28.96 -0.05 -10.81
C VAL A 34 -28.25 0.10 -12.16
N LYS A 35 -28.54 1.15 -12.91
CA LYS A 35 -27.80 1.49 -14.12
C LYS A 35 -26.48 2.17 -13.75
N VAL A 36 -25.35 1.64 -14.23
CA VAL A 36 -24.01 2.12 -13.89
C VAL A 36 -23.22 2.55 -15.11
N THR A 37 -22.58 3.72 -15.02
CA THR A 37 -21.53 4.17 -15.94
C THR A 37 -20.26 4.44 -15.16
N ILE A 38 -19.13 3.88 -15.60
CA ILE A 38 -17.80 4.13 -15.01
C ILE A 38 -17.01 5.07 -15.94
N LEU A 39 -16.46 6.14 -15.37
CA LEU A 39 -15.60 7.10 -16.06
C LEU A 39 -14.16 6.90 -15.60
N GLU A 40 -13.32 6.35 -16.47
CA GLU A 40 -11.91 6.06 -16.16
C GLU A 40 -10.99 6.94 -17.00
N GLY A 41 -10.05 7.63 -16.33
CA GLY A 41 -9.10 8.52 -17.00
C GLY A 41 -8.06 7.79 -17.86
N ARG A 42 -7.74 6.55 -17.51
CA ARG A 42 -6.79 5.70 -18.25
C ARG A 42 -7.50 4.87 -19.32
N ASN A 43 -6.72 4.06 -20.02
CA ASN A 43 -7.22 3.06 -21.00
C ASN A 43 -7.28 1.64 -20.40
N ARG A 44 -7.26 1.51 -19.08
CA ARG A 44 -7.27 0.24 -18.34
C ARG A 44 -8.01 0.38 -17.01
N VAL A 45 -8.45 -0.74 -16.45
CA VAL A 45 -8.98 -0.85 -15.10
C VAL A 45 -7.85 -1.01 -14.05
N GLY A 46 -8.22 -1.04 -12.77
CA GLY A 46 -7.37 -1.37 -11.63
C GLY A 46 -6.78 -0.15 -10.92
N GLY A 47 -6.65 1.00 -11.59
CA GLY A 47 -6.05 2.19 -10.99
C GLY A 47 -4.60 1.95 -10.53
N ARG A 48 -4.33 2.03 -9.21
CA ARG A 48 -3.02 1.73 -8.58
C ARG A 48 -2.71 0.22 -8.55
N LEU A 49 -3.71 -0.64 -8.61
CA LEU A 49 -3.53 -2.09 -8.82
C LEU A 49 -3.30 -2.35 -10.31
N CYS A 50 -2.06 -2.54 -10.70
CA CYS A 50 -1.68 -2.79 -12.09
C CYS A 50 -0.33 -3.50 -12.20
N GLN A 51 -0.09 -4.13 -13.34
CA GLN A 51 1.06 -4.98 -13.61
C GLN A 51 1.83 -4.52 -14.85
N SER A 52 3.04 -5.04 -15.00
CA SER A 52 3.88 -4.88 -16.19
C SER A 52 4.62 -6.18 -16.52
N ASP A 53 4.76 -6.46 -17.82
CA ASP A 53 5.56 -7.57 -18.36
C ASP A 53 6.93 -7.09 -18.91
N ALA A 54 7.29 -5.84 -18.68
CA ALA A 54 8.47 -5.21 -19.29
C ALA A 54 9.82 -5.87 -18.90
N LEU A 55 9.84 -6.55 -17.77
CA LEU A 55 11.03 -7.27 -17.31
C LEU A 55 11.19 -8.67 -17.94
N GLY A 56 10.21 -9.10 -18.79
CA GLY A 56 10.16 -10.45 -19.36
C GLY A 56 9.42 -11.45 -18.48
N HIS A 57 8.94 -11.00 -17.34
CA HIS A 57 8.02 -11.66 -16.43
C HIS A 57 7.10 -10.60 -15.83
N LYS A 58 5.96 -11.04 -15.31
CA LYS A 58 4.95 -10.13 -14.75
C LYS A 58 5.33 -9.68 -13.34
N VAL A 59 5.21 -8.38 -13.07
CA VAL A 59 5.41 -7.79 -11.75
C VAL A 59 4.28 -6.81 -11.42
N ASP A 60 3.96 -6.64 -10.14
CA ASP A 60 2.99 -5.66 -9.67
C ASP A 60 3.65 -4.28 -9.53
N LEU A 61 3.14 -3.29 -10.23
CA LEU A 61 3.55 -1.90 -10.08
C LEU A 61 2.97 -1.27 -8.81
N GLY A 62 1.79 -1.71 -8.40
CA GLY A 62 1.10 -1.30 -7.17
C GLY A 62 1.34 -2.28 -6.01
N PRO A 63 0.29 -2.69 -5.27
CA PRO A 63 0.40 -3.55 -4.10
C PRO A 63 0.97 -4.93 -4.45
N ASN A 64 1.76 -5.49 -3.51
CA ASN A 64 2.28 -6.85 -3.57
C ASN A 64 1.73 -7.76 -2.45
N TRP A 65 1.01 -7.18 -1.48
CA TRP A 65 0.66 -7.86 -0.24
C TRP A 65 -0.85 -7.97 -0.05
N ILE A 66 -1.29 -9.07 0.56
CA ILE A 66 -2.58 -9.22 1.20
C ILE A 66 -2.30 -9.08 2.70
N HIS A 67 -2.83 -8.02 3.31
CA HIS A 67 -2.64 -7.73 4.73
C HIS A 67 -3.73 -8.39 5.55
N GLY A 68 -3.32 -9.34 6.42
CA GLY A 68 -4.19 -10.15 7.25
C GLY A 68 -4.94 -11.25 6.47
N THR A 69 -5.22 -12.34 7.16
CA THR A 69 -5.84 -13.54 6.57
C THR A 69 -7.26 -13.79 7.07
N GLU A 70 -7.70 -13.13 8.16
CA GLU A 70 -9.00 -13.36 8.76
C GLU A 70 -10.11 -12.58 8.04
N ASN A 71 -11.06 -13.33 7.45
CA ASN A 71 -12.20 -12.74 6.73
C ASN A 71 -11.79 -11.76 5.61
N ASN A 72 -10.62 -11.98 4.99
CA ASN A 72 -10.08 -11.11 3.95
C ASN A 72 -10.55 -11.54 2.55
N PRO A 73 -11.41 -10.74 1.88
CA PRO A 73 -11.92 -11.07 0.55
C PRO A 73 -10.83 -11.17 -0.52
N MET A 74 -9.68 -10.50 -0.33
CA MET A 74 -8.57 -10.62 -1.29
C MET A 74 -7.93 -12.01 -1.22
N LEU A 75 -7.85 -12.60 -0.03
CA LEU A 75 -7.38 -13.98 0.14
C LEU A 75 -8.36 -14.98 -0.48
N ASP A 76 -9.67 -14.77 -0.31
CA ASP A 76 -10.69 -15.62 -0.90
C ASP A 76 -10.65 -15.54 -2.43
N LEU A 77 -10.50 -14.34 -2.99
CA LEU A 77 -10.33 -14.15 -4.43
C LEU A 77 -9.02 -14.77 -4.95
N ALA A 78 -7.92 -14.66 -4.19
CA ALA A 78 -6.66 -15.32 -4.55
C ALA A 78 -6.82 -16.83 -4.61
N LYS A 79 -7.53 -17.45 -3.65
CA LYS A 79 -7.86 -18.88 -3.65
C LYS A 79 -8.76 -19.24 -4.84
N GLU A 80 -9.83 -18.47 -5.09
CA GLU A 80 -10.76 -18.69 -6.21
C GLU A 80 -10.06 -18.66 -7.56
N THR A 81 -9.11 -17.76 -7.73
CA THR A 81 -8.37 -17.56 -8.99
C THR A 81 -7.10 -18.42 -9.09
N ASN A 82 -6.82 -19.25 -8.09
CA ASN A 82 -5.56 -20.00 -7.97
C ASN A 82 -4.33 -19.07 -8.12
N THR A 83 -4.37 -17.91 -7.48
CA THR A 83 -3.25 -16.98 -7.41
C THR A 83 -2.32 -17.39 -6.27
N LEU A 84 -1.06 -17.64 -6.60
CA LEU A 84 -0.08 -18.08 -5.62
C LEU A 84 0.29 -16.93 -4.66
N THR A 85 0.12 -17.20 -3.37
CA THR A 85 0.57 -16.34 -2.28
C THR A 85 1.59 -17.08 -1.43
N MET A 86 2.44 -16.36 -0.72
CA MET A 86 3.42 -16.96 0.18
C MET A 86 3.63 -16.14 1.44
N ASN A 87 4.06 -16.80 2.49
CA ASN A 87 4.63 -16.17 3.67
C ASN A 87 6.17 -16.18 3.57
N TRP A 88 6.82 -15.10 4.00
CA TRP A 88 8.26 -15.01 4.04
C TRP A 88 8.81 -15.64 5.34
N ASP A 89 10.02 -16.17 5.28
CA ASP A 89 10.66 -16.85 6.43
C ASP A 89 11.22 -15.91 7.51
N GLY A 90 10.99 -14.60 7.37
CA GLY A 90 11.43 -13.58 8.34
C GLY A 90 12.93 -13.30 8.38
N ARG A 91 13.76 -14.06 7.62
CA ARG A 91 15.20 -13.80 7.55
C ARG A 91 15.49 -12.46 6.90
N GLN A 92 16.42 -11.73 7.50
CA GLN A 92 16.85 -10.42 7.02
C GLN A 92 18.36 -10.36 6.90
N SER A 93 18.83 -9.57 5.94
CA SER A 93 20.22 -9.15 5.84
C SER A 93 20.30 -7.65 6.09
N VAL A 94 21.17 -7.23 6.99
CA VAL A 94 21.33 -5.83 7.37
C VAL A 94 22.78 -5.41 7.10
N PHE A 95 22.94 -4.30 6.39
CA PHE A 95 24.23 -3.64 6.19
C PHE A 95 24.24 -2.34 7.02
N ASP A 96 25.27 -2.17 7.82
CA ASP A 96 25.46 -1.00 8.67
C ASP A 96 25.84 0.26 7.86
N GLU A 97 26.00 1.38 8.55
CA GLU A 97 26.32 2.68 7.94
C GLU A 97 27.65 2.67 7.14
N SER A 98 28.54 1.72 7.40
CA SER A 98 29.80 1.55 6.65
C SER A 98 29.65 0.64 5.43
N GLY A 99 28.51 -0.02 5.28
CA GLY A 99 28.22 -1.02 4.26
C GLY A 99 28.76 -2.41 4.59
N LYS A 100 29.05 -2.69 5.86
CA LYS A 100 29.43 -4.02 6.33
C LYS A 100 28.16 -4.79 6.70
N GLN A 101 28.07 -6.03 6.23
CA GLN A 101 26.97 -6.92 6.59
C GLN A 101 27.05 -7.29 8.08
N MET A 102 25.95 -7.14 8.77
CA MET A 102 25.77 -7.53 10.17
C MET A 102 25.66 -9.05 10.29
N PRO A 103 26.20 -9.67 11.36
CA PRO A 103 25.95 -11.09 11.64
C PRO A 103 24.45 -11.37 11.72
N ALA A 104 23.99 -12.47 11.11
CA ALA A 104 22.56 -12.81 11.03
C ALA A 104 21.85 -12.86 12.39
N LYS A 105 22.55 -13.37 13.44
CA LYS A 105 22.01 -13.38 14.80
C LYS A 105 21.76 -11.98 15.35
N GLU A 106 22.72 -11.07 15.15
CA GLU A 106 22.62 -9.67 15.60
C GLU A 106 21.50 -8.93 14.83
N ALA A 107 21.42 -9.15 13.51
CA ALA A 107 20.33 -8.59 12.69
C ALA A 107 18.94 -9.06 13.14
N GLY A 108 18.80 -10.36 13.50
CA GLY A 108 17.58 -10.91 14.06
C GLY A 108 17.21 -10.27 15.38
N GLU A 109 18.15 -10.18 16.34
CA GLU A 109 17.93 -9.55 17.63
C GLU A 109 17.52 -8.06 17.51
N ILE A 110 18.11 -7.32 16.59
CA ILE A 110 17.74 -5.91 16.32
C ILE A 110 16.33 -5.83 15.72
N SER A 111 16.01 -6.72 14.78
CA SER A 111 14.68 -6.79 14.19
C SER A 111 13.60 -7.08 15.24
N GLU A 112 13.83 -8.06 16.13
CA GLU A 112 12.91 -8.37 17.23
C GLU A 112 12.68 -7.16 18.15
N LEU A 113 13.73 -6.40 18.46
CA LEU A 113 13.59 -5.16 19.24
C LEU A 113 12.76 -4.11 18.51
N VAL A 114 13.00 -3.90 17.21
CA VAL A 114 12.23 -2.92 16.42
C VAL A 114 10.75 -3.28 16.38
N TRP A 115 10.42 -4.53 16.07
CA TRP A 115 9.03 -4.99 16.04
C TRP A 115 8.37 -4.95 17.42
N GLY A 116 9.09 -5.31 18.47
CA GLY A 116 8.58 -5.22 19.85
C GLY A 116 8.26 -3.77 20.28
N VAL A 117 9.00 -2.77 19.77
CA VAL A 117 8.66 -1.35 20.00
C VAL A 117 7.46 -0.92 19.17
N ILE A 118 7.35 -1.39 17.91
CA ILE A 118 6.18 -1.13 17.04
C ILE A 118 4.91 -1.65 17.70
N GLU A 119 4.90 -2.89 18.19
CA GLU A 119 3.75 -3.48 18.89
C GLU A 119 3.36 -2.68 20.14
N GLN A 120 4.34 -2.28 20.94
CA GLN A 120 4.09 -1.43 22.12
C GLN A 120 3.53 -0.05 21.73
N ALA A 121 4.03 0.54 20.64
CA ALA A 121 3.54 1.82 20.14
C ALA A 121 2.10 1.71 19.62
N MET A 122 1.77 0.63 18.90
CA MET A 122 0.43 0.35 18.40
C MET A 122 -0.57 0.27 19.56
N LYS A 123 -0.26 -0.57 20.53
CA LYS A 123 -1.08 -0.72 21.73
C LYS A 123 -1.21 0.58 22.53
N TYR A 124 -0.12 1.32 22.70
CA TYR A 124 -0.16 2.61 23.39
C TYR A 124 -1.03 3.64 22.66
N SER A 125 -0.94 3.66 21.35
CA SER A 125 -1.77 4.50 20.48
C SER A 125 -3.25 4.12 20.59
N GLU A 126 -3.59 2.84 20.59
CA GLU A 126 -4.96 2.35 20.73
C GLU A 126 -5.56 2.72 22.10
N ASP A 127 -4.83 2.42 23.18
CA ASP A 127 -5.31 2.60 24.56
C ASP A 127 -5.37 4.10 24.96
N GLU A 128 -4.45 4.94 24.49
CA GLU A 128 -4.17 6.28 25.03
C GLU A 128 -4.21 7.41 24.00
N SER A 129 -4.74 7.18 22.79
CA SER A 129 -4.78 8.15 21.69
C SER A 129 -5.22 9.56 22.11
N ALA A 130 -6.23 9.65 23.00
CA ALA A 130 -6.76 10.94 23.47
C ALA A 130 -5.72 11.76 24.27
N SER A 131 -4.78 11.11 24.95
CA SER A 131 -3.75 11.73 25.80
C SER A 131 -2.46 12.05 25.03
N ILE A 132 -2.24 11.43 23.86
CA ILE A 132 -1.05 11.63 23.05
C ILE A 132 -1.14 12.96 22.30
N SER A 133 -0.05 13.75 22.30
CA SER A 133 0.03 14.98 21.52
C SER A 133 -0.02 14.69 20.02
N ALA A 134 -0.69 15.55 19.26
CA ALA A 134 -0.70 15.44 17.80
C ALA A 134 0.70 15.59 17.18
N ASP A 135 1.62 16.27 17.88
CA ASP A 135 2.99 16.51 17.42
C ASP A 135 3.96 15.35 17.73
N GLU A 136 3.53 14.32 18.49
CA GLU A 136 4.36 13.17 18.80
C GLU A 136 4.40 12.18 17.64
N SER A 137 5.62 11.78 17.28
CA SER A 137 5.88 10.80 16.23
C SER A 137 6.15 9.39 16.78
N LEU A 138 6.00 8.37 15.94
CA LEU A 138 6.46 7.03 16.25
C LEU A 138 7.96 7.01 16.58
N TYR A 139 8.77 7.82 15.90
CA TYR A 139 10.20 7.93 16.20
C TYR A 139 10.49 8.50 17.59
N ASP A 140 9.66 9.44 18.09
CA ASP A 140 9.77 9.93 19.48
C ASP A 140 9.51 8.82 20.48
N PHE A 141 8.54 7.95 20.21
CA PHE A 141 8.29 6.76 21.01
C PHE A 141 9.51 5.81 21.03
N PHE A 142 10.13 5.55 19.88
CA PHE A 142 11.36 4.77 19.78
C PHE A 142 12.49 5.37 20.60
N LYS A 143 12.73 6.69 20.50
CA LYS A 143 13.77 7.38 21.28
C LYS A 143 13.59 7.22 22.79
N ASN A 144 12.35 7.17 23.25
CA ASN A 144 12.02 6.98 24.64
C ASN A 144 12.16 5.52 25.08
N LYS A 145 11.73 4.57 24.23
CA LYS A 145 11.70 3.12 24.59
C LYS A 145 13.04 2.41 24.45
N VAL A 146 13.83 2.75 23.46
CA VAL A 146 15.11 2.06 23.20
C VAL A 146 16.07 2.12 24.41
N PRO A 147 16.24 3.25 25.13
CA PRO A 147 17.04 3.27 26.35
C PRO A 147 16.51 2.38 27.49
N GLU A 148 15.19 2.19 27.57
CA GLU A 148 14.59 1.30 28.58
C GLU A 148 14.88 -0.17 28.27
N LEU A 149 14.81 -0.56 26.98
CA LEU A 149 15.03 -1.94 26.52
C LEU A 149 16.52 -2.32 26.46
N ILE A 150 17.39 -1.35 26.25
CA ILE A 150 18.85 -1.53 26.20
C ILE A 150 19.45 -0.63 27.28
N PRO A 151 19.39 -1.02 28.58
CA PRO A 151 19.90 -0.21 29.67
C PRO A 151 21.43 -0.11 29.62
N GLN A 152 21.96 1.01 30.07
CA GLN A 152 23.38 1.25 30.14
C GLN A 152 23.84 0.99 31.58
N GLU A 153 24.64 -0.06 31.80
CA GLU A 153 25.16 -0.39 33.11
C GLU A 153 26.37 0.48 33.52
N MET A 154 27.13 0.97 32.53
CA MET A 154 28.27 1.88 32.76
C MET A 154 28.16 3.10 31.85
N GLU A 155 28.41 4.29 32.41
CA GLU A 155 28.43 5.55 31.64
C GLU A 155 29.53 5.52 30.58
N GLY A 156 29.17 5.82 29.30
CA GLY A 156 30.10 5.89 28.16
C GLY A 156 30.39 4.56 27.48
N ASP A 157 29.59 3.50 27.69
CA ASP A 157 29.71 2.26 26.91
C ASP A 157 29.28 2.47 25.47
N LYS A 158 30.27 2.66 24.60
CA LYS A 158 30.05 2.90 23.16
C LYS A 158 29.36 1.73 22.45
N SER A 159 29.42 0.51 22.98
CA SER A 159 28.77 -0.65 22.40
C SER A 159 27.26 -0.57 22.57
N VAL A 160 26.80 -0.14 23.74
CA VAL A 160 25.39 0.10 24.07
C VAL A 160 24.83 1.25 23.23
N GLU A 161 25.56 2.36 23.16
CA GLU A 161 25.15 3.50 22.32
C GLU A 161 25.02 3.10 20.85
N LYS A 162 26.00 2.35 20.32
CA LYS A 162 25.94 1.84 18.94
C LYS A 162 24.73 0.94 18.74
N ARG A 163 24.44 0.01 19.66
CA ARG A 163 23.29 -0.89 19.57
C ARG A 163 21.95 -0.11 19.59
N ARG A 164 21.82 0.87 20.48
CA ARG A 164 20.65 1.78 20.53
C ARG A 164 20.47 2.50 19.20
N GLN A 165 21.55 3.09 18.67
CA GLN A 165 21.51 3.80 17.39
C GLN A 165 21.11 2.86 16.25
N THR A 166 21.60 1.63 16.22
CA THR A 166 21.24 0.64 15.22
C THR A 166 19.74 0.32 15.24
N VAL A 167 19.13 0.20 16.43
CA VAL A 167 17.66 0.00 16.56
C VAL A 167 16.91 1.22 16.01
N LEU A 168 17.37 2.44 16.34
CA LEU A 168 16.76 3.66 15.81
C LEU A 168 16.91 3.77 14.30
N ASP A 169 18.05 3.39 13.74
CA ASP A 169 18.28 3.42 12.29
C ASP A 169 17.44 2.36 11.57
N MET A 170 17.26 1.18 12.18
CA MET A 170 16.40 0.12 11.65
C MET A 170 14.92 0.47 11.73
N SER A 171 14.49 1.32 12.68
CA SER A 171 13.09 1.73 12.77
C SER A 171 12.60 2.48 11.53
N GLU A 172 13.52 3.07 10.74
CA GLU A 172 13.22 3.70 9.44
C GLU A 172 12.57 2.74 8.43
N MET A 173 12.73 1.42 8.60
CA MET A 173 12.05 0.41 7.78
C MET A 173 10.53 0.60 7.77
N TRP A 174 9.95 1.19 8.82
CA TRP A 174 8.51 1.49 8.86
C TRP A 174 8.06 2.37 7.69
N GLY A 175 8.93 3.23 7.19
CA GLY A 175 8.64 4.07 6.04
C GLY A 175 8.28 3.30 4.77
N ALA A 176 8.78 2.09 4.58
CA ALA A 176 8.40 1.22 3.46
C ALA A 176 6.97 0.66 3.57
N PHE A 177 6.35 0.73 4.76
CA PHE A 177 4.95 0.34 4.96
C PHE A 177 3.98 1.47 4.69
N VAL A 178 4.34 2.72 4.99
CA VAL A 178 3.42 3.87 4.96
C VAL A 178 3.78 4.92 3.91
N GLY A 179 4.89 4.77 3.21
CA GLY A 179 5.36 5.72 2.19
C GLY A 179 5.81 7.07 2.76
N SER A 180 6.22 7.11 4.03
CA SER A 180 6.62 8.34 4.75
C SER A 180 7.67 8.00 5.81
N PRO A 181 8.62 8.90 6.12
CA PRO A 181 9.60 8.68 7.19
C PRO A 181 8.94 8.47 8.55
N ILE A 182 9.56 7.66 9.40
CA ILE A 182 9.03 7.32 10.74
C ILE A 182 8.85 8.55 11.64
N GLU A 183 9.66 9.59 11.47
CA GLU A 183 9.54 10.87 12.21
C GLU A 183 8.25 11.63 11.87
N LYS A 184 7.61 11.27 10.75
CA LYS A 184 6.34 11.86 10.35
C LYS A 184 5.15 10.98 10.71
N GLN A 185 5.34 9.73 11.08
CA GLN A 185 4.26 8.86 11.51
C GLN A 185 3.68 9.37 12.83
N SER A 186 2.38 9.69 12.86
CA SER A 186 1.67 10.09 14.07
C SER A 186 1.68 8.97 15.09
N LEU A 187 2.12 9.22 16.31
CA LEU A 187 1.95 8.29 17.42
C LEU A 187 0.50 8.25 17.88
N LYS A 188 -0.17 9.41 17.92
CA LYS A 188 -1.58 9.55 18.34
C LYS A 188 -2.54 8.68 17.52
N PHE A 189 -2.34 8.61 16.21
CA PHE A 189 -3.18 7.84 15.30
C PHE A 189 -2.44 6.65 14.69
N PHE A 190 -1.43 6.12 15.38
CA PHE A 190 -0.68 4.97 14.91
C PHE A 190 -1.57 3.70 14.82
N TRP A 191 -2.55 3.58 15.69
CA TRP A 191 -3.54 2.50 15.67
C TRP A 191 -4.35 2.41 14.36
N LEU A 192 -4.44 3.50 13.57
CA LEU A 192 -5.09 3.49 12.25
C LEU A 192 -4.25 2.78 11.16
N GLU A 193 -2.99 2.47 11.44
CA GLU A 193 -2.13 1.66 10.56
C GLU A 193 -2.30 0.15 10.84
N GLU A 194 -3.14 -0.22 11.81
CA GLU A 194 -3.46 -1.60 12.09
C GLU A 194 -4.11 -2.27 10.87
N CYS A 195 -3.76 -3.53 10.62
CA CYS A 195 -4.31 -4.33 9.56
C CYS A 195 -5.23 -5.43 10.11
N ILE A 196 -5.97 -6.08 9.21
CA ILE A 196 -6.77 -7.28 9.53
C ILE A 196 -5.89 -8.34 10.19
N ASP A 197 -6.44 -9.03 11.17
CA ASP A 197 -5.79 -10.12 11.87
C ASP A 197 -5.27 -11.23 10.93
N GLY A 198 -4.19 -11.87 11.37
CA GLY A 198 -3.55 -12.95 10.65
C GLY A 198 -2.28 -12.53 9.89
N GLU A 199 -1.76 -13.42 9.05
CA GLU A 199 -0.49 -13.24 8.37
C GLU A 199 -0.59 -12.25 7.20
N ASN A 200 0.51 -11.53 6.92
CA ASN A 200 0.66 -10.76 5.69
C ASN A 200 1.25 -11.65 4.60
N LEU A 201 0.50 -11.86 3.53
CA LEU A 201 0.91 -12.74 2.44
C LEU A 201 1.40 -11.94 1.23
N PHE A 202 2.56 -12.30 0.71
CA PHE A 202 3.06 -11.77 -0.56
C PHE A 202 2.36 -12.47 -1.73
N VAL A 203 1.89 -11.68 -2.72
CA VAL A 203 1.23 -12.22 -3.92
C VAL A 203 2.30 -12.59 -4.95
N ALA A 204 2.83 -13.80 -4.84
CA ALA A 204 3.98 -14.26 -5.63
C ALA A 204 3.71 -14.34 -7.14
N GLU A 205 2.46 -14.55 -7.55
CA GLU A 205 2.04 -14.61 -8.96
C GLU A 205 1.47 -13.28 -9.48
N THR A 206 1.57 -12.21 -8.72
CA THR A 206 0.95 -10.90 -8.95
C THR A 206 -0.58 -10.88 -8.81
N TYR A 207 -1.13 -9.69 -8.65
CA TYR A 207 -2.58 -9.48 -8.47
C TYR A 207 -3.42 -9.59 -9.76
N HIS A 208 -2.83 -9.90 -10.92
CA HIS A 208 -3.55 -9.77 -12.21
C HIS A 208 -4.83 -10.59 -12.27
N LYS A 209 -4.81 -11.88 -11.84
CA LYS A 209 -6.01 -12.74 -11.85
C LYS A 209 -7.08 -12.25 -10.88
N VAL A 210 -6.66 -11.76 -9.71
CA VAL A 210 -7.57 -11.17 -8.72
C VAL A 210 -8.22 -9.90 -9.27
N LEU A 211 -7.44 -9.04 -9.94
CA LEU A 211 -7.97 -7.85 -10.59
C LEU A 211 -8.98 -8.21 -11.69
N ASP A 212 -8.65 -9.16 -12.56
CA ASP A 212 -9.54 -9.62 -13.61
C ASP A 212 -10.87 -10.12 -13.04
N ARG A 213 -10.83 -10.86 -11.95
CA ARG A 213 -12.02 -11.38 -11.26
C ARG A 213 -12.87 -10.27 -10.63
N ILE A 214 -12.25 -9.24 -10.05
CA ILE A 214 -12.95 -8.06 -9.51
C ILE A 214 -13.58 -7.22 -10.63
N ALA A 215 -12.90 -7.10 -11.77
CA ALA A 215 -13.33 -6.26 -12.88
C ALA A 215 -14.45 -6.89 -13.72
N GLU A 216 -14.52 -8.21 -13.78
CA GLU A 216 -15.42 -8.96 -14.67
C GLU A 216 -16.90 -8.52 -14.57
N PRO A 217 -17.53 -8.38 -13.37
CA PRO A 217 -18.94 -7.96 -13.29
C PRO A 217 -19.17 -6.56 -13.87
N ALA A 218 -18.28 -5.61 -13.54
CA ALA A 218 -18.37 -4.24 -14.02
C ALA A 218 -18.17 -4.15 -15.55
N LEU A 219 -17.19 -4.87 -16.09
CA LEU A 219 -16.91 -4.90 -17.53
C LEU A 219 -18.05 -5.54 -18.34
N LYS A 220 -18.81 -6.47 -17.74
CA LYS A 220 -19.97 -7.11 -18.40
C LYS A 220 -21.25 -6.31 -18.27
N GLY A 221 -21.46 -5.61 -17.15
CA GLY A 221 -22.77 -5.03 -16.81
C GLY A 221 -22.84 -3.51 -16.81
N ALA A 222 -21.72 -2.80 -16.70
CA ALA A 222 -21.67 -1.34 -16.69
C ALA A 222 -21.25 -0.76 -18.06
N ASP A 223 -21.60 0.50 -18.30
CA ASP A 223 -21.05 1.29 -19.41
C ASP A 223 -19.69 1.87 -19.00
N VAL A 224 -18.60 1.17 -19.31
CA VAL A 224 -17.24 1.58 -18.93
C VAL A 224 -16.63 2.46 -20.02
N LYS A 225 -16.30 3.69 -19.67
CA LYS A 225 -15.74 4.71 -20.57
C LYS A 225 -14.28 5.00 -20.21
N PHE A 226 -13.36 4.44 -20.97
CA PHE A 226 -11.93 4.72 -20.87
C PHE A 226 -11.54 6.05 -21.49
N GLY A 227 -10.43 6.65 -21.03
CA GLY A 227 -9.97 7.96 -21.49
C GLY A 227 -10.97 9.09 -21.19
N HIS A 228 -11.74 8.96 -20.10
CA HIS A 228 -12.71 9.94 -19.64
C HIS A 228 -12.22 10.58 -18.35
N LYS A 229 -11.24 11.48 -18.48
CA LYS A 229 -10.70 12.25 -17.38
C LYS A 229 -11.72 13.29 -16.92
N VAL A 230 -12.21 13.14 -15.70
CA VAL A 230 -13.16 14.06 -15.09
C VAL A 230 -12.44 15.34 -14.67
N GLN A 231 -13.02 16.48 -15.03
CA GLN A 231 -12.52 17.81 -14.65
C GLN A 231 -13.38 18.48 -13.60
N LYS A 232 -14.71 18.29 -13.67
CA LYS A 232 -15.64 18.95 -12.76
C LYS A 232 -16.87 18.10 -12.48
N ILE A 233 -17.40 18.21 -11.27
CA ILE A 233 -18.60 17.53 -10.79
C ILE A 233 -19.54 18.61 -10.28
N VAL A 234 -20.69 18.77 -10.94
CA VAL A 234 -21.67 19.82 -10.63
C VAL A 234 -22.92 19.17 -10.06
N SER A 235 -23.18 19.39 -8.78
CA SER A 235 -24.37 18.89 -8.08
C SER A 235 -25.49 19.89 -8.15
N SER A 236 -26.68 19.43 -8.54
CA SER A 236 -27.92 20.23 -8.62
C SER A 236 -29.12 19.38 -8.21
N GLY A 237 -30.32 19.97 -8.21
CA GLY A 237 -31.53 19.28 -7.77
C GLY A 237 -31.77 19.42 -6.28
N THR A 238 -32.58 18.51 -5.74
CA THR A 238 -32.94 18.45 -4.32
C THR A 238 -32.37 17.21 -3.65
N GLU A 239 -32.47 17.12 -2.33
CA GLU A 239 -32.05 15.93 -1.61
C GLU A 239 -32.85 14.67 -2.01
N GLU A 240 -34.15 14.85 -2.35
CA GLU A 240 -35.00 13.74 -2.79
C GLU A 240 -34.76 13.37 -4.27
N GLU A 241 -34.36 14.34 -5.09
CA GLU A 241 -34.11 14.18 -6.52
C GLU A 241 -32.77 14.83 -6.91
N PRO A 242 -31.65 14.27 -6.49
CA PRO A 242 -30.34 14.82 -6.85
C PRO A 242 -30.07 14.66 -8.33
N ARG A 243 -29.30 15.59 -8.87
CA ARG A 243 -28.81 15.54 -10.23
C ARG A 243 -27.35 15.98 -10.24
N VAL A 244 -26.50 15.17 -10.80
CA VAL A 244 -25.06 15.44 -10.83
C VAL A 244 -24.59 15.40 -12.28
N GLU A 245 -24.05 16.52 -12.76
CA GLU A 245 -23.41 16.62 -14.07
C GLU A 245 -21.90 16.48 -13.90
N VAL A 246 -21.28 15.66 -14.74
CA VAL A 246 -19.84 15.40 -14.75
C VAL A 246 -19.25 15.94 -16.05
N LEU A 247 -18.36 16.92 -15.93
CA LEU A 247 -17.63 17.51 -17.05
C LEU A 247 -16.35 16.71 -17.27
N ILE A 248 -16.11 16.34 -18.53
CA ILE A 248 -15.04 15.44 -18.94
C ILE A 248 -14.13 16.18 -19.92
N ASP A 249 -12.82 16.04 -19.72
CA ASP A 249 -11.82 16.72 -20.54
C ASP A 249 -11.99 16.40 -22.03
N GLY A 250 -12.19 17.45 -22.83
CA GLY A 250 -12.36 17.34 -24.29
C GLY A 250 -13.56 16.53 -24.76
N LYS A 251 -14.56 16.24 -23.89
CA LYS A 251 -15.73 15.42 -24.20
C LYS A 251 -17.03 16.09 -23.76
N GLN A 252 -18.15 15.53 -24.20
CA GLN A 252 -19.48 15.95 -23.75
C GLN A 252 -19.68 15.56 -22.27
N SER A 253 -20.32 16.45 -21.50
CA SER A 253 -20.71 16.16 -20.12
C SER A 253 -21.75 15.05 -20.04
N LEU A 254 -21.77 14.35 -18.90
CA LEU A 254 -22.75 13.32 -18.61
C LEU A 254 -23.51 13.65 -17.32
N THR A 255 -24.79 13.29 -17.28
CA THR A 255 -25.66 13.54 -16.12
C THR A 255 -26.08 12.23 -15.49
N PHE A 256 -26.07 12.21 -14.14
CA PHE A 256 -26.42 11.05 -13.31
C PHE A 256 -27.36 11.46 -12.18
N ASP A 257 -28.03 10.48 -11.61
CA ASP A 257 -28.80 10.68 -10.38
C ASP A 257 -27.87 10.76 -9.14
N GLU A 258 -26.83 9.93 -9.12
CA GLU A 258 -25.80 9.90 -8.08
C GLU A 258 -24.41 9.79 -8.74
N VAL A 259 -23.40 10.37 -8.09
CA VAL A 259 -22.01 10.21 -8.50
C VAL A 259 -21.17 9.74 -7.32
N ILE A 260 -20.33 8.75 -7.56
CA ILE A 260 -19.36 8.26 -6.61
C ILE A 260 -17.96 8.62 -7.12
N THR A 261 -17.21 9.36 -6.31
CA THR A 261 -15.82 9.69 -6.60
C THR A 261 -14.94 8.64 -5.93
N THR A 262 -14.29 7.78 -6.73
CA THR A 262 -13.34 6.76 -6.24
C THR A 262 -11.90 7.11 -6.58
N THR A 263 -11.64 8.39 -6.81
CA THR A 263 -10.30 8.92 -7.06
C THR A 263 -9.43 8.79 -5.82
N PRO A 264 -8.10 8.70 -5.97
CA PRO A 264 -7.18 8.70 -4.84
C PRO A 264 -7.33 9.96 -3.96
N LEU A 265 -6.99 9.85 -2.67
CA LEU A 265 -7.00 11.00 -1.75
C LEU A 265 -6.16 12.17 -2.28
N GLY A 266 -4.97 11.89 -2.83
CA GLY A 266 -4.13 12.93 -3.40
C GLY A 266 -4.77 13.66 -4.59
N TRP A 267 -5.62 12.97 -5.38
CA TRP A 267 -6.41 13.64 -6.41
C TRP A 267 -7.44 14.60 -5.79
N LEU A 268 -8.12 14.19 -4.72
CA LEU A 268 -9.08 15.06 -4.01
C LEU A 268 -8.40 16.32 -3.49
N LYS A 269 -7.22 16.19 -2.86
CA LYS A 269 -6.39 17.31 -2.39
C LYS A 269 -5.99 18.27 -3.51
N ALA A 270 -5.58 17.74 -4.66
CA ALA A 270 -5.12 18.54 -5.80
C ALA A 270 -6.26 19.19 -6.59
N ASN A 271 -7.50 18.71 -6.44
CA ASN A 271 -8.65 19.10 -7.26
C ASN A 271 -9.86 19.54 -6.43
N GLU A 272 -9.66 20.24 -5.32
CA GLU A 272 -10.77 20.78 -4.51
C GLU A 272 -11.75 21.62 -5.33
N GLY A 273 -11.25 22.41 -6.27
CA GLY A 273 -12.05 23.23 -7.19
C GLY A 273 -12.85 22.44 -8.24
N ALA A 274 -12.71 21.11 -8.28
CA ALA A 274 -13.47 20.25 -9.20
C ALA A 274 -14.94 20.09 -8.81
N PHE A 275 -15.36 20.57 -7.64
CA PHE A 275 -16.73 20.38 -7.13
C PHE A 275 -17.52 21.68 -7.14
N GLU A 276 -18.76 21.63 -7.65
CA GLU A 276 -19.70 22.74 -7.64
C GLU A 276 -21.09 22.26 -7.14
N PRO A 277 -21.70 22.90 -6.13
CA PRO A 277 -21.08 23.89 -5.24
C PRO A 277 -19.82 23.36 -4.56
N GLU A 278 -18.93 24.25 -4.07
CA GLU A 278 -17.74 23.87 -3.33
C GLU A 278 -18.03 22.86 -2.21
N LEU A 279 -17.07 22.01 -1.91
CA LEU A 279 -17.16 21.10 -0.77
C LEU A 279 -17.27 21.91 0.53
N PRO A 280 -18.08 21.47 1.52
CA PRO A 280 -18.14 22.09 2.82
C PRO A 280 -16.75 22.15 3.49
N ASP A 281 -16.48 23.22 4.24
CA ASP A 281 -15.17 23.45 4.87
C ASP A 281 -14.72 22.30 5.76
N GLY A 282 -15.64 21.67 6.50
CA GLY A 282 -15.34 20.49 7.31
C GLY A 282 -14.84 19.30 6.47
N LEU A 283 -15.44 19.07 5.29
CA LEU A 283 -15.00 18.01 4.39
C LEU A 283 -13.66 18.34 3.72
N LYS A 284 -13.44 19.60 3.30
CA LYS A 284 -12.14 20.07 2.79
C LYS A 284 -11.05 19.85 3.83
N LYS A 285 -11.29 20.31 5.07
CA LYS A 285 -10.36 20.10 6.18
C LYS A 285 -10.05 18.62 6.40
N SER A 286 -11.05 17.75 6.37
CA SER A 286 -10.84 16.30 6.54
C SER A 286 -10.02 15.69 5.39
N ILE A 287 -10.23 16.13 4.15
CA ILE A 287 -9.43 15.70 3.00
C ILE A 287 -7.96 16.14 3.16
N ASP A 288 -7.74 17.38 3.62
CA ASP A 288 -6.40 17.94 3.76
C ASP A 288 -5.62 17.35 4.93
N SER A 289 -6.29 17.01 6.02
CA SER A 289 -5.66 16.54 7.25
C SER A 289 -5.01 15.16 7.10
N ILE A 290 -5.65 14.23 6.38
CA ILE A 290 -5.11 12.88 6.18
C ILE A 290 -3.87 12.94 5.28
N GLY A 291 -2.78 12.32 5.70
CA GLY A 291 -1.55 12.24 4.93
C GLY A 291 -1.71 11.44 3.63
N TYR A 292 -0.79 11.66 2.69
CA TYR A 292 -0.73 10.89 1.44
C TYR A 292 0.73 10.52 1.17
N GLY A 293 1.03 9.22 1.21
CA GLY A 293 2.38 8.70 1.17
C GLY A 293 2.99 8.67 -0.23
N HIS A 294 4.30 8.51 -0.26
CA HIS A 294 5.08 8.30 -1.48
C HIS A 294 5.84 6.99 -1.32
N LEU A 295 5.36 5.94 -1.95
CA LEU A 295 6.01 4.64 -2.04
C LEU A 295 6.14 4.26 -3.50
N ASP A 296 7.36 4.12 -3.96
CA ASP A 296 7.69 3.71 -5.32
C ASP A 296 8.51 2.42 -5.32
N LYS A 297 8.61 1.80 -6.47
CA LYS A 297 9.29 0.53 -6.69
C LYS A 297 10.33 0.65 -7.77
N VAL A 298 11.50 0.07 -7.52
CA VAL A 298 12.49 -0.12 -8.57
C VAL A 298 12.83 -1.61 -8.64
N TYR A 299 12.49 -2.23 -9.74
CA TYR A 299 12.82 -3.61 -10.07
C TYR A 299 14.10 -3.64 -10.87
N MET A 300 15.09 -4.39 -10.41
CA MET A 300 16.36 -4.62 -11.10
C MET A 300 16.52 -6.11 -11.36
N THR A 301 16.35 -6.52 -12.63
CA THR A 301 16.51 -7.92 -13.06
C THR A 301 17.94 -8.15 -13.57
N PHE A 302 18.55 -9.19 -13.06
CA PHE A 302 19.90 -9.62 -13.42
C PHE A 302 19.86 -10.87 -14.31
N PRO A 303 20.93 -11.18 -15.06
CA PRO A 303 21.02 -12.47 -15.76
C PRO A 303 21.01 -13.67 -14.81
N THR A 304 21.60 -13.53 -13.62
CA THR A 304 21.67 -14.55 -12.56
C THR A 304 21.37 -13.94 -11.19
N ALA A 305 20.83 -14.72 -10.26
CA ALA A 305 20.70 -14.34 -8.86
C ALA A 305 22.01 -14.62 -8.11
N PHE A 306 23.07 -13.89 -8.44
CA PHE A 306 24.43 -14.14 -7.94
C PHE A 306 24.50 -14.12 -6.40
N TRP A 307 23.62 -13.40 -5.73
CA TRP A 307 23.52 -13.36 -4.26
C TRP A 307 23.05 -14.66 -3.62
N ASN A 308 22.46 -15.58 -4.41
CA ASN A 308 22.04 -16.92 -3.95
C ASN A 308 23.12 -17.99 -4.13
N GLU A 309 24.22 -17.71 -4.81
CA GLU A 309 25.27 -18.70 -5.03
C GLU A 309 25.96 -19.03 -3.70
N SER A 310 25.94 -20.32 -3.35
CA SER A 310 26.61 -20.80 -2.14
C SER A 310 28.12 -20.63 -2.27
N THR A 311 28.72 -19.73 -1.48
CA THR A 311 30.14 -19.83 -1.21
C THR A 311 30.37 -21.12 -0.44
N SER A 312 31.21 -22.01 -0.96
CA SER A 312 31.42 -23.38 -0.47
C SER A 312 31.97 -23.51 0.96
N ASN A 313 31.91 -22.47 1.78
CA ASN A 313 32.54 -22.43 3.10
C ASN A 313 31.59 -22.18 4.31
N ASP A 314 30.29 -22.00 4.14
CA ASP A 314 29.38 -21.72 5.26
C ASP A 314 28.29 -22.79 5.49
N LEU A 315 28.64 -24.07 5.31
CA LEU A 315 27.78 -25.20 5.74
C LEU A 315 28.07 -25.56 7.22
N THR A 316 27.87 -24.62 8.15
CA THR A 316 27.81 -24.96 9.58
C THR A 316 26.55 -24.37 10.21
N THR A 317 25.55 -25.25 10.29
CA THR A 317 24.52 -25.31 11.34
C THR A 317 23.84 -24.00 11.77
N SER A 318 22.78 -23.63 11.09
CA SER A 318 21.68 -22.97 11.79
C SER A 318 20.50 -23.92 11.87
N LYS A 319 20.18 -24.39 13.08
CA LYS A 319 18.88 -25.01 13.37
C LYS A 319 17.85 -23.93 13.09
N SER A 320 16.89 -24.26 12.23
CA SER A 320 15.72 -23.45 11.95
C SER A 320 15.01 -23.13 13.27
N HIS A 321 15.07 -21.89 13.71
CA HIS A 321 14.04 -21.34 14.56
C HIS A 321 12.96 -20.80 13.63
N ASP A 322 11.75 -21.27 13.84
CA ASP A 322 10.53 -20.82 13.19
C ASP A 322 10.27 -19.38 13.64
N HIS A 323 10.66 -18.42 12.82
CA HIS A 323 10.43 -16.99 13.05
C HIS A 323 9.64 -16.46 11.86
N SER A 324 8.31 -16.67 11.93
CA SER A 324 7.37 -15.81 11.21
C SER A 324 7.61 -14.36 11.64
N LEU A 325 7.54 -13.42 10.69
CA LEU A 325 7.46 -12.00 11.02
C LEU A 325 6.34 -11.83 12.06
N PRO A 326 6.60 -11.16 13.20
CA PRO A 326 5.55 -10.96 14.18
C PRO A 326 4.38 -10.26 13.49
N ASN A 327 3.20 -10.87 13.60
CA ASN A 327 1.98 -10.21 13.22
C ASN A 327 1.85 -8.95 14.06
N VAL A 328 1.69 -7.80 13.42
CA VAL A 328 1.25 -6.58 14.09
C VAL A 328 -0.25 -6.79 14.38
N THR A 329 -0.53 -7.64 15.34
CA THR A 329 -1.87 -7.82 15.88
C THR A 329 -1.75 -7.88 17.39
N ALA A 330 -2.20 -6.82 18.03
CA ALA A 330 -2.39 -6.78 19.46
C ALA A 330 -3.59 -7.67 19.84
N THR A 331 -3.39 -8.98 19.96
CA THR A 331 -4.24 -9.79 20.82
C THR A 331 -3.56 -11.12 21.14
N THR A 332 -3.31 -11.35 22.41
CA THR A 332 -2.91 -12.63 22.98
C THR A 332 -4.07 -13.62 22.93
N ALA A 333 -4.14 -14.43 21.88
CA ALA A 333 -4.93 -15.66 21.86
C ALA A 333 -4.05 -16.83 21.41
N PRO A 334 -4.21 -18.03 21.99
CA PRO A 334 -3.35 -19.16 21.69
C PRO A 334 -3.52 -19.61 20.24
N VAL A 335 -2.39 -19.79 19.56
CA VAL A 335 -2.29 -20.29 18.19
C VAL A 335 -3.03 -21.64 18.10
N HIS A 336 -4.20 -21.64 17.48
CA HIS A 336 -4.81 -22.85 16.97
C HIS A 336 -4.12 -23.18 15.63
N GLN A 337 -3.38 -24.28 15.61
CA GLN A 337 -2.86 -24.88 14.39
C GLN A 337 -4.02 -25.16 13.42
N SER A 338 -4.11 -24.36 12.38
CA SER A 338 -5.02 -24.60 11.27
C SER A 338 -4.39 -25.65 10.35
N THR A 339 -4.97 -26.84 10.35
CA THR A 339 -4.66 -27.93 9.41
C THR A 339 -5.38 -27.68 8.09
N THR A 340 -4.85 -26.84 7.19
CA THR A 340 -5.21 -26.87 5.76
C THR A 340 -4.12 -26.20 4.94
N GLY A 341 -3.35 -27.02 4.20
CA GLY A 341 -2.50 -26.61 3.09
C GLY A 341 -1.31 -25.72 3.47
N GLU A 342 -0.13 -26.31 3.62
CA GLU A 342 1.11 -25.55 3.83
C GLU A 342 1.28 -24.52 2.72
N SER A 343 1.30 -23.23 3.09
CA SER A 343 1.78 -22.18 2.18
C SER A 343 3.22 -22.49 1.79
N PRO A 344 3.61 -22.33 0.51
CA PRO A 344 4.98 -22.58 0.09
C PRO A 344 5.91 -21.65 0.85
N THR A 345 6.82 -22.22 1.65
CA THR A 345 7.84 -21.50 2.38
C THR A 345 9.03 -21.19 1.46
N THR A 346 9.74 -20.10 1.74
CA THR A 346 11.01 -19.78 1.07
C THR A 346 12.03 -20.92 1.20
N ASN A 347 12.80 -21.14 0.16
CA ASN A 347 13.90 -22.12 0.22
C ASN A 347 14.96 -21.61 1.22
N PRO A 348 15.25 -22.34 2.32
CA PRO A 348 16.19 -21.90 3.35
C PRO A 348 17.64 -21.77 2.86
N THR A 349 17.96 -22.30 1.68
CA THR A 349 19.29 -22.16 1.06
C THR A 349 19.45 -20.85 0.28
N HIS A 350 18.37 -20.10 0.05
CA HIS A 350 18.45 -18.82 -0.63
C HIS A 350 18.94 -17.71 0.33
N TYR A 351 19.52 -16.69 -0.27
CA TYR A 351 19.80 -15.44 0.44
C TYR A 351 18.51 -14.87 1.04
N PRO A 352 18.56 -14.20 2.21
CA PRO A 352 17.38 -13.67 2.86
C PRO A 352 16.42 -12.91 1.96
N GLY A 353 15.13 -12.99 2.26
CA GLY A 353 14.07 -12.33 1.51
C GLY A 353 14.16 -10.81 1.56
N PHE A 354 14.63 -10.26 2.69
CA PHE A 354 14.75 -8.82 2.91
C PHE A 354 16.20 -8.42 3.13
N THR A 355 16.58 -7.28 2.57
CA THR A 355 17.89 -6.67 2.78
C THR A 355 17.71 -5.19 3.08
N HIS A 356 18.35 -4.71 4.16
CA HIS A 356 18.33 -3.31 4.57
C HIS A 356 19.75 -2.73 4.55
N TRP A 357 19.90 -1.52 4.03
CA TRP A 357 21.15 -0.74 4.08
C TRP A 357 20.86 0.53 4.88
N THR A 358 21.23 0.50 6.17
CA THR A 358 20.92 1.56 7.11
C THR A 358 21.90 2.71 6.99
N LYS A 359 21.39 3.94 6.85
CA LYS A 359 22.16 5.20 6.78
C LYS A 359 23.49 5.12 5.98
N PRO A 360 23.46 4.77 4.69
CA PRO A 360 24.62 4.38 3.90
C PRO A 360 25.60 5.54 3.65
N THR A 361 26.59 5.74 4.55
CA THR A 361 27.60 6.81 4.45
C THR A 361 28.53 6.64 3.25
N TYR A 362 28.62 5.43 2.71
CA TYR A 362 29.40 5.08 1.53
C TYR A 362 28.74 5.45 0.20
N ALA A 363 27.46 5.86 0.21
CA ALA A 363 26.67 6.15 -0.99
C ALA A 363 26.39 7.65 -1.18
N THR A 364 27.09 8.54 -0.48
CA THR A 364 26.79 9.98 -0.43
C THR A 364 26.83 10.70 -1.78
N THR A 365 27.49 10.13 -2.78
CA THR A 365 27.51 10.68 -4.15
C THR A 365 26.13 10.59 -4.82
N THR A 366 25.40 9.51 -4.59
CA THR A 366 24.09 9.24 -5.22
C THR A 366 22.93 9.36 -4.23
N ASN A 367 23.20 9.16 -2.95
CA ASN A 367 22.28 9.32 -1.83
C ASN A 367 22.90 10.26 -0.77
N PRO A 368 22.95 11.58 -1.02
CA PRO A 368 23.63 12.52 -0.14
C PRO A 368 22.97 12.64 1.25
N CYS A 369 21.70 12.34 1.36
CA CYS A 369 20.95 12.36 2.63
C CYS A 369 21.05 11.04 3.40
N GLN A 370 21.73 10.04 2.86
CA GLN A 370 21.96 8.72 3.49
C GLN A 370 20.65 8.00 3.85
N TRP A 371 19.58 8.19 3.03
CA TRP A 371 18.32 7.49 3.25
C TRP A 371 18.53 5.98 3.26
N THR A 372 18.00 5.31 4.25
CA THR A 372 17.94 3.85 4.34
C THR A 372 17.30 3.27 3.09
N GLN A 373 17.85 2.18 2.59
CA GLN A 373 17.33 1.45 1.44
C GLN A 373 16.88 0.05 1.85
N GLU A 374 15.86 -0.44 1.17
CA GLU A 374 15.33 -1.79 1.37
C GLU A 374 15.15 -2.48 0.04
N ALA A 375 15.47 -3.77 -0.02
CA ALA A 375 15.18 -4.60 -1.18
C ALA A 375 14.65 -5.97 -0.80
N MET A 376 13.76 -6.49 -1.64
CA MET A 376 13.29 -7.87 -1.60
C MET A 376 13.99 -8.72 -2.64
N ASN A 377 14.34 -9.94 -2.24
CA ASN A 377 14.93 -10.96 -3.10
C ASN A 377 13.84 -11.80 -3.79
N LEU A 378 13.44 -11.43 -5.00
CA LEU A 378 12.40 -12.17 -5.73
C LEU A 378 12.90 -13.50 -6.35
N ALA A 379 14.20 -13.81 -6.26
CA ALA A 379 14.70 -15.13 -6.56
C ALA A 379 14.41 -16.16 -5.45
N ALA A 380 13.99 -15.71 -4.27
CA ALA A 380 13.52 -16.57 -3.16
C ALA A 380 12.04 -16.92 -3.25
N LEU A 381 11.29 -16.40 -4.23
CA LEU A 381 9.90 -16.79 -4.49
C LEU A 381 9.82 -18.28 -4.84
N PRO A 382 8.63 -18.92 -4.72
CA PRO A 382 8.41 -20.29 -5.18
C PRO A 382 8.89 -20.48 -6.63
N SER A 383 9.44 -21.65 -6.95
CA SER A 383 10.16 -21.90 -8.20
C SER A 383 9.40 -21.54 -9.49
N SER A 384 8.05 -21.61 -9.46
CA SER A 384 7.21 -21.23 -10.60
C SER A 384 7.13 -19.71 -10.84
N THR A 385 7.46 -18.90 -9.83
CA THR A 385 7.39 -17.44 -9.85
C THR A 385 8.72 -16.77 -9.57
N ALA A 386 9.73 -17.55 -9.18
CA ALA A 386 11.08 -17.04 -8.87
C ALA A 386 11.76 -16.46 -10.11
N HIS A 387 12.40 -15.32 -9.95
CA HIS A 387 13.20 -14.69 -11.00
C HIS A 387 14.34 -13.86 -10.39
N PRO A 388 15.48 -13.70 -11.09
CA PRO A 388 16.68 -13.06 -10.57
C PRO A 388 16.50 -11.54 -10.52
N THR A 389 15.61 -11.07 -9.66
CA THR A 389 15.24 -9.66 -9.53
C THR A 389 15.30 -9.21 -8.07
N LEU A 390 15.89 -8.05 -7.86
CA LEU A 390 15.77 -7.29 -6.63
C LEU A 390 14.64 -6.25 -6.79
N LEU A 391 13.73 -6.22 -5.84
CA LEU A 391 12.69 -5.20 -5.74
C LEU A 391 13.08 -4.23 -4.64
N PHE A 392 13.50 -3.02 -5.00
CA PHE A 392 13.71 -1.93 -4.05
C PHE A 392 12.39 -1.20 -3.80
N TYR A 393 12.02 -1.06 -2.52
CA TYR A 393 10.99 -0.13 -2.07
C TYR A 393 11.65 1.20 -1.73
N THR A 394 11.20 2.26 -2.40
CA THR A 394 11.65 3.62 -2.12
C THR A 394 10.48 4.42 -1.56
N TYR A 395 10.68 5.12 -0.46
CA TYR A 395 9.60 5.80 0.25
C TYR A 395 9.99 7.23 0.64
N GLY A 396 8.97 8.04 0.87
CA GLY A 396 9.11 9.40 1.34
C GLY A 396 10.12 10.22 0.52
N PRO A 397 11.16 10.79 1.15
CA PRO A 397 12.15 11.63 0.46
C PRO A 397 12.92 10.90 -0.65
N THR A 398 13.21 9.60 -0.49
CA THR A 398 13.90 8.82 -1.53
C THR A 398 13.04 8.68 -2.78
N SER A 399 11.75 8.33 -2.60
CA SER A 399 10.78 8.23 -3.69
C SER A 399 10.65 9.58 -4.42
N LEU A 400 10.46 10.67 -3.68
CA LEU A 400 10.37 12.02 -4.25
C LEU A 400 11.64 12.44 -4.99
N HIS A 401 12.82 12.10 -4.44
CA HIS A 401 14.09 12.38 -5.10
C HIS A 401 14.19 11.66 -6.45
N LEU A 402 13.96 10.34 -6.48
CA LEU A 402 14.00 9.56 -7.72
C LEU A 402 12.92 10.03 -8.72
N ALA A 403 11.70 10.30 -8.24
CA ALA A 403 10.63 10.85 -9.08
C ALA A 403 11.03 12.20 -9.69
N SER A 404 11.73 13.07 -8.96
CA SER A 404 12.22 14.35 -9.47
C SER A 404 13.28 14.19 -10.56
N LEU A 405 14.16 13.20 -10.42
CA LEU A 405 15.17 12.88 -11.42
C LEU A 405 14.57 12.26 -12.70
N LEU A 406 13.44 11.60 -12.55
CA LEU A 406 12.73 10.89 -13.62
C LEU A 406 11.47 11.64 -14.12
N LYS A 407 11.32 12.92 -13.78
CA LYS A 407 10.10 13.72 -14.03
C LYS A 407 9.72 13.86 -15.50
N ASP A 408 10.72 13.80 -16.41
CA ASP A 408 10.50 13.94 -17.83
C ASP A 408 10.03 12.63 -18.50
N HIS A 409 9.89 11.57 -17.70
CA HIS A 409 9.39 10.27 -18.12
C HIS A 409 7.96 10.04 -17.62
N ALA A 410 7.10 9.48 -18.47
CA ALA A 410 5.73 9.14 -18.06
C ALA A 410 5.73 7.93 -17.11
N PRO A 411 5.02 8.00 -15.98
CA PRO A 411 4.89 6.85 -15.06
C PRO A 411 3.93 5.78 -15.61
N PRO A 412 4.13 4.48 -15.31
CA PRO A 412 5.39 3.94 -14.78
C PRO A 412 6.50 3.98 -15.82
N ILE A 413 7.75 4.13 -15.37
CA ILE A 413 8.91 4.12 -16.27
C ILE A 413 9.25 2.67 -16.59
N VAL A 414 8.79 2.24 -17.73
CA VAL A 414 8.98 0.88 -18.25
C VAL A 414 10.07 0.92 -19.31
N ASN A 415 11.07 0.06 -19.16
CA ASN A 415 12.24 0.05 -20.04
C ASN A 415 12.86 1.46 -20.20
N PRO A 416 13.42 2.01 -19.10
CA PRO A 416 14.00 3.35 -19.11
C PRO A 416 15.01 3.50 -20.25
N ASP A 417 15.07 4.68 -20.84
CA ASP A 417 16.12 5.02 -21.79
C ASP A 417 17.50 4.90 -21.13
N GLU A 418 18.57 5.03 -21.94
CA GLU A 418 19.94 4.85 -21.45
C GLU A 418 20.28 5.81 -20.29
N ALA A 419 19.78 7.05 -20.33
CA ALA A 419 20.04 8.04 -19.30
C ALA A 419 19.34 7.69 -17.99
N ALA A 420 18.04 7.37 -18.01
CA ALA A 420 17.30 6.94 -16.83
C ALA A 420 17.80 5.60 -16.29
N ARG A 421 18.18 4.66 -17.19
CA ARG A 421 18.79 3.39 -16.80
C ARG A 421 20.12 3.60 -16.08
N LYS A 422 20.98 4.47 -16.61
CA LYS A 422 22.26 4.82 -15.97
C LYS A 422 22.02 5.45 -14.60
N LEU A 423 21.11 6.40 -14.49
CA LEU A 423 20.75 7.08 -13.25
C LEU A 423 20.32 6.07 -12.18
N LEU A 424 19.37 5.18 -12.51
CA LEU A 424 18.86 4.17 -11.57
C LEU A 424 19.97 3.15 -11.22
N THR A 425 20.79 2.73 -12.19
CA THR A 425 21.92 1.85 -11.91
C THR A 425 22.93 2.51 -10.97
N ASP A 426 23.32 3.75 -11.24
CA ASP A 426 24.26 4.49 -10.40
C ASP A 426 23.75 4.70 -8.97
N PHE A 427 22.43 4.96 -8.82
CA PHE A 427 21.81 5.12 -7.50
C PHE A 427 21.83 3.82 -6.68
N PHE A 428 21.50 2.69 -7.29
CA PHE A 428 21.36 1.41 -6.58
C PHE A 428 22.65 0.57 -6.57
N HIS A 429 23.64 0.88 -7.40
CA HIS A 429 24.91 0.17 -7.44
C HIS A 429 25.62 0.07 -6.07
N PRO A 430 25.69 1.13 -5.24
CA PRO A 430 26.32 1.03 -3.92
C PRO A 430 25.70 -0.04 -3.02
N TYR A 431 24.45 -0.43 -3.27
CA TYR A 431 23.70 -1.39 -2.46
C TYR A 431 23.84 -2.81 -3.00
N PHE A 432 23.40 -3.07 -4.24
CA PHE A 432 23.47 -4.43 -4.79
C PHE A 432 24.90 -4.95 -4.95
N SER A 433 25.90 -4.06 -5.13
CA SER A 433 27.31 -4.45 -5.21
C SER A 433 27.91 -4.94 -3.88
N ARG A 434 27.17 -4.82 -2.77
CA ARG A 434 27.55 -5.36 -1.46
C ARG A 434 26.96 -6.73 -1.15
N LEU A 435 26.04 -7.19 -2.00
CA LEU A 435 25.49 -8.53 -1.86
C LEU A 435 26.58 -9.58 -2.06
N PRO A 436 26.44 -10.78 -1.46
CA PRO A 436 27.43 -11.86 -1.61
C PRO A 436 27.71 -12.17 -3.09
N ASN A 437 28.93 -12.63 -3.35
CA ASN A 437 29.39 -13.07 -4.66
C ASN A 437 29.45 -12.00 -5.76
N TYR A 438 29.14 -10.74 -5.46
CA TYR A 438 29.21 -9.69 -6.46
C TYR A 438 30.64 -9.57 -7.06
N SER A 439 30.71 -9.51 -8.38
CA SER A 439 31.95 -9.23 -9.13
C SER A 439 31.71 -8.10 -10.13
N PRO A 440 32.47 -7.00 -10.05
CA PRO A 440 32.33 -5.88 -10.99
C PRO A 440 32.72 -6.24 -12.42
N THR A 441 33.47 -7.33 -12.60
CA THR A 441 33.97 -7.80 -13.91
C THR A 441 33.05 -8.83 -14.55
N ASP A 442 32.07 -9.35 -13.83
CA ASP A 442 31.12 -10.30 -14.36
C ASP A 442 29.86 -9.57 -14.90
N PRO A 443 29.62 -9.62 -16.23
CA PRO A 443 28.43 -8.97 -16.81
C PRO A 443 27.09 -9.54 -16.28
N SER A 444 27.09 -10.78 -15.78
CA SER A 444 25.86 -11.38 -15.22
C SER A 444 25.45 -10.78 -13.87
N HIS A 445 26.35 -10.05 -13.21
CA HIS A 445 26.12 -9.32 -11.97
C HIS A 445 25.73 -7.85 -12.21
N GLN A 446 25.45 -7.48 -13.45
CA GLN A 446 24.93 -6.15 -13.79
C GLN A 446 23.42 -6.25 -14.17
N PRO A 447 22.59 -5.25 -13.82
CA PRO A 447 21.19 -5.28 -14.17
C PRO A 447 20.97 -5.35 -15.69
N SER A 448 20.29 -6.37 -16.15
CA SER A 448 19.93 -6.55 -17.56
C SER A 448 18.68 -5.76 -17.93
N ARG A 449 17.71 -5.65 -17.00
CA ARG A 449 16.47 -4.87 -17.15
C ARG A 449 16.16 -4.11 -15.88
N ILE A 450 15.59 -2.91 -16.03
CA ILE A 450 15.15 -2.08 -14.91
C ILE A 450 13.74 -1.57 -15.22
N LEU A 451 12.92 -1.53 -14.18
CA LEU A 451 11.60 -0.89 -14.23
C LEU A 451 11.43 -0.09 -12.94
N ALA A 452 10.95 1.15 -13.06
CA ALA A 452 10.65 2.02 -11.93
C ALA A 452 9.22 2.52 -11.99
N THR A 453 8.57 2.68 -10.85
CA THR A 453 7.36 3.50 -10.70
C THR A 453 7.75 4.91 -10.25
N THR A 454 6.92 5.88 -10.58
CA THR A 454 7.04 7.27 -10.11
C THR A 454 5.63 7.80 -9.85
N TRP A 455 4.96 7.21 -8.87
CA TRP A 455 3.58 7.58 -8.52
C TRP A 455 3.45 9.05 -8.14
N ALA A 456 4.54 9.65 -7.60
CA ALA A 456 4.60 11.09 -7.31
C ALA A 456 4.49 11.97 -8.56
N ASN A 457 4.73 11.44 -9.78
CA ASN A 457 4.57 12.14 -11.05
C ASN A 457 3.24 11.81 -11.75
N ASP A 458 2.41 10.94 -11.16
CA ASP A 458 1.18 10.43 -11.78
C ASP A 458 -0.06 11.15 -11.24
N GLU A 459 -0.61 12.05 -12.05
CA GLU A 459 -1.82 12.82 -11.73
C GLU A 459 -3.01 11.93 -11.38
N LEU A 460 -3.23 10.84 -12.13
CA LEU A 460 -4.35 9.94 -11.89
C LEU A 460 -4.14 8.99 -10.69
N ALA A 461 -2.93 8.94 -10.15
CA ALA A 461 -2.65 8.35 -8.85
C ALA A 461 -2.71 9.38 -7.70
N GLY A 462 -2.95 10.64 -8.01
CA GLY A 462 -2.99 11.73 -7.05
C GLY A 462 -1.60 12.13 -6.54
N TYR A 463 -0.57 11.95 -7.36
CA TYR A 463 0.82 12.30 -7.06
C TYR A 463 1.41 11.59 -5.84
N GLY A 464 1.02 10.34 -5.60
CA GLY A 464 1.49 9.52 -4.47
C GLY A 464 0.92 8.11 -4.48
N SER A 465 1.09 7.38 -3.37
CA SER A 465 0.75 5.96 -3.23
C SER A 465 -0.60 5.70 -2.57
N TYR A 466 -0.76 6.03 -1.29
CA TYR A 466 -1.97 5.80 -0.49
C TYR A 466 -1.97 6.67 0.77
N CYS A 467 -3.10 6.67 1.51
CA CYS A 467 -3.22 7.46 2.74
C CYS A 467 -2.31 6.93 3.85
N ASN A 468 -1.88 7.83 4.72
CA ASN A 468 -1.16 7.55 5.95
C ASN A 468 -1.49 8.60 7.02
N PHE A 469 -1.02 8.41 8.26
CA PHE A 469 -1.38 9.25 9.39
C PHE A 469 -0.14 9.94 9.94
N GLN A 470 -0.03 11.24 9.66
CA GLN A 470 1.16 12.02 9.98
C GLN A 470 0.98 12.85 11.25
N VAL A 471 2.09 13.23 11.87
CA VAL A 471 2.12 14.21 12.97
C VAL A 471 1.37 15.47 12.61
N GLY A 472 0.73 16.10 13.58
CA GLY A 472 -0.17 17.23 13.38
C GLY A 472 -1.62 16.87 13.09
N LEU A 473 -1.93 15.56 12.95
CA LEU A 473 -3.29 15.07 12.77
C LEU A 473 -4.07 15.15 14.09
N GLU A 474 -5.23 15.83 14.08
CA GLU A 474 -6.03 16.11 15.27
C GLU A 474 -7.24 15.17 15.44
N ALA A 475 -7.84 14.75 14.32
CA ALA A 475 -9.12 14.02 14.31
C ALA A 475 -9.15 12.93 13.23
N GLY A 476 -8.10 12.08 13.15
CA GLY A 476 -7.87 11.16 12.06
C GLY A 476 -9.04 10.23 11.72
N ASP A 477 -9.61 9.56 12.71
CA ASP A 477 -10.79 8.69 12.57
C ASP A 477 -12.05 9.47 12.17
N GLY A 478 -12.30 10.61 12.82
CA GLY A 478 -13.40 11.52 12.49
C GLY A 478 -13.28 12.12 11.09
N ASP A 479 -12.06 12.42 10.64
CA ASP A 479 -11.80 12.91 9.29
C ASP A 479 -12.10 11.83 8.24
N ILE A 480 -11.66 10.58 8.48
CA ILE A 480 -11.97 9.44 7.61
C ILE A 480 -13.48 9.23 7.53
N GLU A 481 -14.19 9.25 8.67
CA GLU A 481 -15.65 9.11 8.70
C GLU A 481 -16.36 10.24 7.96
N THR A 482 -15.86 11.47 8.06
CA THR A 482 -16.41 12.62 7.35
C THR A 482 -16.29 12.46 5.85
N ILE A 483 -15.12 12.04 5.34
CA ILE A 483 -14.92 11.75 3.91
C ILE A 483 -15.81 10.57 3.50
N ARG A 484 -15.84 9.48 4.26
CA ARG A 484 -16.66 8.28 4.01
C ARG A 484 -18.14 8.61 3.95
N ARG A 485 -18.64 9.52 4.79
CA ARG A 485 -20.04 9.95 4.79
C ARG A 485 -20.43 10.59 3.47
N GLY A 486 -19.56 11.40 2.89
CA GLY A 486 -19.81 12.13 1.65
C GLY A 486 -20.93 13.18 1.80
N LEU A 487 -21.55 13.52 0.69
CA LEU A 487 -22.62 14.52 0.59
C LEU A 487 -23.87 13.91 -0.06
N PRO A 488 -24.54 12.95 0.60
CA PRO A 488 -25.69 12.27 0.03
C PRO A 488 -26.82 13.23 -0.36
N GLY A 489 -27.03 14.33 0.37
CA GLY A 489 -28.01 15.36 0.00
C GLY A 489 -27.73 16.04 -1.35
N ARG A 490 -26.49 15.96 -1.85
CA ARG A 490 -26.09 16.44 -3.16
C ARG A 490 -25.96 15.34 -4.22
N GLY A 491 -26.27 14.07 -3.87
CA GLY A 491 -26.02 12.92 -4.74
C GLY A 491 -24.52 12.62 -4.94
N LEU A 492 -23.65 13.11 -4.05
CA LEU A 492 -22.19 12.96 -4.17
C LEU A 492 -21.63 12.09 -3.05
N TRP A 493 -20.90 11.05 -3.44
CA TRP A 493 -20.33 10.05 -2.54
C TRP A 493 -18.84 9.89 -2.78
N PHE A 494 -18.13 9.47 -1.73
CA PHE A 494 -16.69 9.18 -1.79
C PHE A 494 -16.43 7.75 -1.36
N ALA A 495 -15.50 7.08 -2.05
CA ALA A 495 -15.00 5.76 -1.72
C ALA A 495 -13.56 5.61 -2.21
N GLY A 496 -12.79 4.76 -1.54
CA GLY A 496 -11.40 4.49 -1.84
C GLY A 496 -10.73 3.89 -0.61
N GLU A 497 -9.46 3.55 -0.71
CA GLU A 497 -8.70 2.99 0.42
C GLU A 497 -8.66 3.94 1.63
N HIS A 498 -8.73 5.24 1.39
CA HIS A 498 -8.75 6.30 2.41
C HIS A 498 -10.12 6.49 3.09
N THR A 499 -11.14 5.76 2.68
CA THR A 499 -12.49 5.75 3.31
C THR A 499 -12.87 4.35 3.79
N ALA A 500 -11.91 3.43 3.80
CA ALA A 500 -12.08 2.05 4.22
C ALA A 500 -12.42 1.92 5.73
N PRO A 501 -12.95 0.78 6.19
CA PRO A 501 -12.92 0.45 7.61
C PRO A 501 -11.52 0.62 8.20
N PHE A 502 -11.41 1.01 9.47
CA PHE A 502 -10.12 1.39 10.07
C PHE A 502 -9.05 0.31 9.99
N VAL A 503 -9.44 -0.97 10.12
CA VAL A 503 -8.53 -2.13 10.02
C VAL A 503 -8.06 -2.43 8.58
N ALA A 504 -8.36 -1.61 7.59
CA ALA A 504 -8.01 -1.87 6.20
C ALA A 504 -7.66 -0.62 5.39
N LEU A 505 -7.37 0.51 6.06
CA LEU A 505 -6.97 1.75 5.41
C LEU A 505 -5.68 1.54 4.59
N GLY A 506 -5.53 2.25 3.50
CA GLY A 506 -4.35 2.13 2.63
C GLY A 506 -4.25 0.82 1.82
N THR A 507 -5.16 -0.14 1.99
CA THR A 507 -5.06 -1.48 1.41
C THR A 507 -6.00 -1.74 0.22
N VAL A 508 -5.72 -2.80 -0.55
CA VAL A 508 -6.61 -3.31 -1.61
C VAL A 508 -7.94 -3.77 -1.02
N THR A 509 -7.89 -4.48 0.10
CA THR A 509 -9.06 -4.95 0.84
C THR A 509 -9.93 -3.79 1.28
N GLY A 510 -9.32 -2.73 1.81
CA GLY A 510 -10.04 -1.53 2.20
C GLY A 510 -10.72 -0.83 1.04
N ALA A 511 -10.04 -0.72 -0.10
CA ALA A 511 -10.65 -0.17 -1.32
C ALA A 511 -11.86 -1.01 -1.77
N TYR A 512 -11.77 -2.33 -1.70
CA TYR A 512 -12.86 -3.25 -2.02
C TYR A 512 -14.07 -3.04 -1.08
N TRP A 513 -13.84 -3.02 0.23
CA TRP A 513 -14.90 -2.79 1.22
C TRP A 513 -15.50 -1.38 1.14
N ALA A 514 -14.69 -0.36 0.86
CA ALA A 514 -15.19 1.00 0.66
C ALA A 514 -16.15 1.08 -0.53
N GLY A 515 -15.82 0.41 -1.64
CA GLY A 515 -16.68 0.31 -2.81
C GLY A 515 -18.00 -0.41 -2.51
N GLU A 516 -17.94 -1.53 -1.80
CA GLU A 516 -19.12 -2.26 -1.34
C GLU A 516 -19.99 -1.41 -0.40
N GLY A 517 -19.37 -0.78 0.60
CA GLY A 517 -20.04 0.02 1.60
C GLY A 517 -20.79 1.21 1.00
N VAL A 518 -20.19 1.95 0.06
CA VAL A 518 -20.85 3.08 -0.61
C VAL A 518 -22.02 2.62 -1.49
N ALA A 519 -21.85 1.52 -2.23
CA ALA A 519 -22.91 0.95 -3.05
C ALA A 519 -24.14 0.57 -2.21
N ARG A 520 -23.93 -0.13 -1.09
CA ARG A 520 -25.01 -0.51 -0.14
C ARG A 520 -25.71 0.73 0.43
N ARG A 521 -25.01 1.82 0.69
CA ARG A 521 -25.61 3.09 1.16
C ARG A 521 -26.51 3.72 0.09
N ILE A 522 -26.10 3.69 -1.18
CA ILE A 522 -26.91 4.18 -2.31
C ILE A 522 -28.15 3.29 -2.49
N VAL A 523 -28.00 1.98 -2.49
CA VAL A 523 -29.12 1.01 -2.57
C VAL A 523 -30.18 1.30 -1.51
N ARG A 524 -29.75 1.55 -0.25
CA ARG A 524 -30.65 1.94 0.85
C ARG A 524 -31.29 3.30 0.62
N ALA A 525 -30.55 4.29 0.14
CA ALA A 525 -31.09 5.63 -0.13
C ALA A 525 -32.21 5.59 -1.20
N TRP A 526 -32.17 4.61 -2.10
CA TRP A 526 -33.17 4.38 -3.13
C TRP A 526 -34.23 3.33 -2.74
N GLY A 527 -34.21 2.79 -1.52
CA GLY A 527 -35.17 1.79 -1.03
C GLY A 527 -35.16 0.48 -1.82
N MET A 528 -33.98 0.07 -2.31
CA MET A 528 -33.81 -1.11 -3.16
C MET A 528 -33.30 -2.35 -2.39
N ASP A 529 -33.07 -2.24 -1.09
CA ASP A 529 -32.50 -3.30 -0.21
C ASP A 529 -33.36 -4.58 -0.15
N GLY A 530 -34.66 -4.49 -0.45
CA GLY A 530 -35.59 -5.63 -0.42
C GLY A 530 -35.65 -6.46 -1.71
N LYS A 531 -34.92 -6.10 -2.78
CA LYS A 531 -35.03 -6.72 -4.11
C LYS A 531 -33.90 -7.69 -4.50
N GLY A 532 -32.88 -7.86 -3.66
CA GLY A 532 -31.69 -8.65 -3.95
C GLY A 532 -31.45 -9.75 -2.92
N GLY A 533 -32.24 -10.80 -2.93
CA GLY A 533 -32.02 -11.97 -2.09
C GLY A 533 -31.47 -13.15 -2.89
N LEU A 534 -30.15 -13.29 -3.03
CA LEU A 534 -29.46 -14.56 -3.27
C LEU A 534 -28.05 -14.46 -2.65
N GLY A 535 -27.85 -15.24 -1.57
CA GLY A 535 -26.52 -15.48 -1.00
C GLY A 535 -26.40 -15.02 0.46
N ASN A 536 -26.78 -15.88 1.40
CA ASN A 536 -26.46 -15.73 2.83
C ASN A 536 -24.95 -15.83 3.06
N GLY A 537 -24.34 -14.70 3.39
CA GLY A 537 -23.13 -14.63 4.18
C GLY A 537 -23.46 -13.79 5.42
N GLN A 538 -23.55 -14.45 6.57
CA GLN A 538 -23.73 -13.77 7.85
C GLN A 538 -22.52 -12.86 8.11
N ALA A 539 -22.71 -11.56 8.00
CA ALA A 539 -21.83 -10.59 8.61
C ALA A 539 -22.47 -10.14 9.94
N ASN A 540 -22.06 -10.75 11.02
CA ASN A 540 -22.17 -10.15 12.35
C ASN A 540 -21.09 -9.07 12.41
N GLY A 541 -21.48 -7.82 12.29
CA GLY A 541 -20.63 -6.66 12.45
C GLY A 541 -21.28 -5.72 13.44
N THR A 542 -20.66 -5.54 14.55
CA THR A 542 -20.92 -4.48 15.52
C THR A 542 -20.71 -3.11 14.87
N THR A 543 -21.59 -2.23 15.21
CA THR A 543 -21.74 -0.81 14.83
C THR A 543 -20.50 0.02 15.02
#